data_ce286820efcd9328a47665619172d46e
#
_entry.id   ce286820efcd9328a47665619172d46e
#
_cell.length_a   1.000
_cell.length_b   1.000
_cell.length_c   1.000
_cell.angle_alpha   90.00
_cell.angle_beta   90.00
_cell.angle_gamma   90.00
#
_symmetry.space_group_name_H-M   'P 1'
#
loop_
_entity.id
_entity.type
_entity.pdbx_description
1 polymer ?
#
loop_
_entity_poly.entity_id
_entity_poly.type
_entity_poly.pdbx_seq_one_letter_code
_entity_poly.pdbx_strand_id
1 'polypeptide(L)'
;MSYGFLATNNNNEVLVSSDTRNLHFLQKRTTPSSITYTTNFYGGMRHWNYNFTNVSVTPIPFFTTPTTDYYAITKVTNTSGNNWTVEVMRSGTSTSVPEVYLFADPRAGSPTDNYGMIVYKSDGTTSFDSRLKPLTVTGGQAVSHPTNPKSSYSSSGLTAKYCGSIQNYDTSVEYDISNFIPDQYNSYNISGQPSKPIFSYLSLAQAERELTLSESEEECDGVPDGYGGCIGIQRTYYWTSKYFAFYRGGIRWNNGNLRAGWIIAEKGCNWTYYRDTEFLGIGTGSDSGTGGNWPYSNETINTANNTVIISNGAKYD
;
A
#
# COMPACT_ATOMS: atom_id res chain seq x y z
N MET A 1 41.30 6.10 26.59
CA MET A 1 40.11 6.84 27.07
C MET A 1 39.34 7.26 25.85
N SER A 2 38.07 6.86 25.74
CA SER A 2 37.20 7.32 24.69
C SER A 2 36.63 8.68 25.10
N TYR A 3 36.93 9.72 24.36
CA TYR A 3 36.33 11.04 24.55
C TYR A 3 35.11 11.12 23.62
N GLY A 4 33.95 11.37 24.18
CA GLY A 4 32.70 11.50 23.45
C GLY A 4 32.03 12.84 23.76
N PHE A 5 31.21 13.33 22.85
CA PHE A 5 30.31 14.46 23.07
C PHE A 5 28.88 13.95 23.21
N LEU A 6 28.19 14.41 24.24
CA LEU A 6 26.78 14.11 24.49
C LEU A 6 26.06 15.40 24.90
N ALA A 7 25.04 15.78 24.18
CA ALA A 7 24.10 16.82 24.57
C ALA A 7 22.72 16.21 24.82
N THR A 8 22.12 16.58 25.95
CA THR A 8 20.78 16.18 26.33
C THR A 8 19.89 17.40 26.60
N ASN A 9 18.58 17.24 26.53
CA ASN A 9 17.64 18.25 27.03
C ASN A 9 17.43 18.07 28.55
N ASN A 10 16.54 18.91 29.11
CA ASN A 10 16.22 18.89 30.54
C ASN A 10 15.55 17.57 31.02
N ASN A 11 15.06 16.76 30.08
CA ASN A 11 14.45 15.46 30.35
C ASN A 11 15.46 14.30 30.18
N ASN A 12 16.76 14.57 30.03
CA ASN A 12 17.82 13.61 29.72
C ASN A 12 17.66 12.89 28.37
N GLU A 13 16.86 13.42 27.45
CA GLU A 13 16.78 12.91 26.09
C GLU A 13 18.01 13.32 25.30
N VAL A 14 18.62 12.39 24.59
CA VAL A 14 19.82 12.64 23.79
C VAL A 14 19.45 13.49 22.57
N LEU A 15 20.03 14.68 22.49
CA LEU A 15 19.88 15.59 21.35
C LEU A 15 20.98 15.37 20.31
N VAL A 16 22.21 15.22 20.77
CA VAL A 16 23.38 14.99 19.93
C VAL A 16 24.35 14.06 20.66
N SER A 17 24.88 13.08 19.95
CA SER A 17 25.88 12.16 20.48
C SER A 17 26.96 11.90 19.43
N SER A 18 28.21 11.79 19.89
CA SER A 18 29.32 11.32 19.04
C SER A 18 29.21 9.84 18.70
N ASP A 19 28.40 9.05 19.42
CA ASP A 19 28.28 7.60 19.23
C ASP A 19 27.25 7.23 18.17
N THR A 20 26.31 8.13 17.88
CA THR A 20 25.25 7.92 16.91
C THR A 20 25.34 8.93 15.78
N ARG A 21 24.76 8.60 14.62
CA ARG A 21 24.61 9.54 13.52
C ARG A 21 23.25 10.20 13.61
N ASN A 22 23.24 11.52 13.59
CA ASN A 22 22.02 12.29 13.57
C ASN A 22 21.59 12.48 12.11
N LEU A 23 20.37 12.10 11.80
CA LEU A 23 19.83 12.31 10.46
C LEU A 23 19.56 13.80 10.23
N HIS A 24 19.82 14.26 9.03
CA HIS A 24 19.60 15.65 8.61
C HIS A 24 18.68 15.70 7.38
N PHE A 25 17.92 16.77 7.30
CA PHE A 25 17.10 17.08 6.13
C PHE A 25 17.99 17.36 4.93
N LEU A 26 17.67 16.72 3.81
CA LEU A 26 18.38 16.89 2.54
C LEU A 26 17.54 17.64 1.52
N GLN A 27 16.37 17.11 1.23
CA GLN A 27 15.54 17.59 0.14
C GLN A 27 14.07 17.40 0.44
N LYS A 28 13.24 18.24 -0.16
CA LYS A 28 11.78 18.12 -0.19
C LYS A 28 11.28 18.03 -1.63
N ARG A 29 10.26 17.25 -1.87
CA ARG A 29 9.50 17.22 -3.12
C ARG A 29 8.02 17.40 -2.83
N THR A 30 7.41 18.35 -3.50
CA THR A 30 5.96 18.63 -3.42
C THR A 30 5.21 18.09 -4.63
N THR A 31 5.95 17.76 -5.68
CA THR A 31 5.41 17.21 -6.92
C THR A 31 6.11 15.90 -7.25
N PRO A 32 5.39 14.82 -7.55
CA PRO A 32 5.99 13.57 -7.98
C PRO A 32 6.62 13.71 -9.36
N SER A 33 7.68 12.95 -9.59
CA SER A 33 8.36 12.88 -10.89
C SER A 33 7.55 12.08 -11.91
N SER A 34 6.80 11.09 -11.44
CA SER A 34 5.84 10.32 -12.24
C SER A 34 4.71 9.80 -11.36
N ILE A 35 3.59 9.52 -12.00
CA ILE A 35 2.41 8.90 -11.38
C ILE A 35 2.14 7.61 -12.13
N THR A 36 2.15 6.50 -11.43
CA THR A 36 1.74 5.21 -11.98
C THR A 36 0.36 4.89 -11.46
N TYR A 37 -0.54 4.55 -12.37
CA TYR A 37 -1.86 4.04 -12.04
C TYR A 37 -1.85 2.53 -12.25
N THR A 38 -2.33 1.79 -11.30
CA THR A 38 -2.67 0.40 -11.58
C THR A 38 -4.02 0.43 -12.29
N THR A 39 -4.01 0.25 -13.61
CA THR A 39 -5.11 0.54 -14.53
C THR A 39 -6.34 -0.35 -14.38
N ASN A 40 -6.30 -1.36 -13.53
CA ASN A 40 -7.37 -2.34 -13.39
C ASN A 40 -8.29 -2.09 -12.19
N PHE A 41 -8.38 -0.83 -11.70
CA PHE A 41 -9.13 -0.54 -10.49
C PHE A 41 -10.05 0.68 -10.63
N TYR A 42 -11.32 0.46 -10.38
CA TYR A 42 -12.25 1.51 -9.99
C TYR A 42 -11.79 2.11 -8.66
N GLY A 43 -11.56 3.40 -8.63
CA GLY A 43 -11.08 4.07 -7.43
C GLY A 43 -9.56 4.16 -7.29
N GLY A 44 -8.84 3.77 -8.32
CA GLY A 44 -7.46 4.06 -8.64
C GLY A 44 -6.48 4.07 -7.47
N MET A 45 -5.72 3.00 -7.33
CA MET A 45 -4.46 3.12 -6.60
C MET A 45 -3.53 4.02 -7.35
N ARG A 46 -2.99 5.00 -6.65
CA ARG A 46 -1.97 5.89 -7.20
C ARG A 46 -0.65 5.61 -6.52
N HIS A 47 0.34 5.33 -7.33
CA HIS A 47 1.73 5.31 -6.92
C HIS A 47 2.38 6.59 -7.41
N TRP A 48 2.89 7.39 -6.48
CA TRP A 48 3.67 8.57 -6.78
C TRP A 48 5.14 8.27 -6.59
N ASN A 49 5.90 8.45 -7.65
CA ASN A 49 7.35 8.31 -7.62
C ASN A 49 8.01 9.67 -7.47
N TYR A 50 8.86 9.81 -6.47
CA TYR A 50 9.63 11.01 -6.20
C TYR A 50 11.11 10.72 -6.43
N ASN A 51 11.71 11.39 -7.38
CA ASN A 51 13.12 11.24 -7.69
C ASN A 51 13.96 12.26 -6.92
N PHE A 52 14.99 11.78 -6.27
CA PHE A 52 15.98 12.56 -5.53
C PHE A 52 17.36 12.30 -6.11
N THR A 53 18.13 13.35 -6.30
CA THR A 53 19.48 13.31 -6.87
C THR A 53 20.52 13.78 -5.86
N ASN A 54 21.77 13.37 -6.05
CA ASN A 54 22.90 13.77 -5.22
C ASN A 54 22.79 13.32 -3.74
N VAL A 55 22.24 12.13 -3.51
CA VAL A 55 22.10 11.52 -2.18
C VAL A 55 23.03 10.32 -2.10
N SER A 56 24.20 10.49 -1.51
CA SER A 56 25.30 9.50 -1.51
C SER A 56 25.11 8.34 -0.53
N VAL A 57 24.08 8.38 0.32
CA VAL A 57 23.79 7.36 1.33
C VAL A 57 22.32 7.02 1.33
N THR A 58 21.96 5.88 1.89
CA THR A 58 20.55 5.44 2.00
C THR A 58 19.74 6.45 2.79
N PRO A 59 18.70 7.05 2.21
CA PRO A 59 17.85 8.01 2.87
C PRO A 59 16.72 7.36 3.65
N ILE A 60 16.16 8.13 4.59
CA ILE A 60 14.91 7.82 5.28
C ILE A 60 13.86 8.84 4.82
N PRO A 61 12.86 8.43 4.07
CA PRO A 61 11.79 9.33 3.63
C PRO A 61 10.71 9.50 4.68
N PHE A 62 10.15 10.71 4.71
CA PHE A 62 8.94 11.07 5.43
C PHE A 62 7.93 11.66 4.44
N PHE A 63 6.65 11.51 4.71
CA PHE A 63 5.58 12.03 3.86
C PHE A 63 4.46 12.69 4.67
N THR A 64 3.70 13.57 4.03
CA THR A 64 2.46 14.11 4.57
C THR A 64 1.27 13.23 4.18
N THR A 65 0.18 13.30 4.96
CA THR A 65 -1.11 12.68 4.61
C THR A 65 -2.14 13.78 4.37
N PRO A 66 -2.19 14.38 3.17
CA PRO A 66 -2.96 15.60 2.91
C PRO A 66 -4.48 15.39 2.87
N THR A 67 -4.94 14.15 2.86
CA THR A 67 -6.37 13.79 2.84
C THR A 67 -6.71 12.76 3.92
N THR A 68 -7.97 12.34 3.97
CA THR A 68 -8.43 11.25 4.84
C THR A 68 -8.14 9.85 4.29
N ASP A 69 -7.44 9.75 3.16
CA ASP A 69 -7.00 8.47 2.60
C ASP A 69 -5.80 7.90 3.36
N TYR A 70 -5.53 6.61 3.17
CA TYR A 70 -4.36 5.96 3.72
C TYR A 70 -3.17 6.09 2.77
N TYR A 71 -2.00 6.32 3.35
CA TYR A 71 -0.74 6.47 2.63
C TYR A 71 0.32 5.54 3.19
N ALA A 72 1.23 5.10 2.34
CA ALA A 72 2.40 4.32 2.75
C ALA A 72 3.56 4.51 1.79
N ILE A 73 4.78 4.46 2.30
CA ILE A 73 5.96 4.23 1.45
C ILE A 73 5.99 2.75 1.13
N THR A 74 6.01 2.41 -0.14
CA THR A 74 6.08 1.03 -0.61
C THR A 74 7.47 0.64 -1.05
N LYS A 75 8.27 1.63 -1.50
CA LYS A 75 9.60 1.36 -2.01
C LYS A 75 10.53 2.56 -1.85
N VAL A 76 11.78 2.27 -1.51
CA VAL A 76 12.90 3.21 -1.56
C VAL A 76 14.01 2.53 -2.35
N THR A 77 14.33 3.03 -3.53
CA THR A 77 15.24 2.36 -4.46
C THR A 77 16.35 3.29 -4.89
N ASN A 78 17.59 2.82 -4.82
CA ASN A 78 18.70 3.45 -5.52
C ASN A 78 18.58 3.10 -7.00
N THR A 79 18.40 4.10 -7.85
CA THR A 79 18.21 3.93 -9.30
C THR A 79 19.53 3.97 -10.06
N SER A 80 20.46 4.81 -9.61
CA SER A 80 21.83 4.84 -10.16
C SER A 80 22.72 5.74 -9.29
N GLY A 81 23.83 5.20 -8.77
CA GLY A 81 24.79 6.00 -8.00
C GLY A 81 24.15 6.73 -6.82
N ASN A 82 24.08 8.07 -6.90
CA ASN A 82 23.52 8.93 -5.87
C ASN A 82 22.04 9.33 -6.12
N ASN A 83 21.32 8.60 -6.96
CA ASN A 83 19.94 8.87 -7.30
C ASN A 83 19.00 7.86 -6.63
N TRP A 84 17.93 8.36 -6.03
CA TRP A 84 16.96 7.56 -5.31
C TRP A 84 15.54 7.85 -5.78
N THR A 85 14.72 6.83 -5.80
CA THR A 85 13.27 6.95 -5.99
C THR A 85 12.55 6.48 -4.75
N VAL A 86 11.65 7.31 -4.25
CA VAL A 86 10.71 6.98 -3.18
C VAL A 86 9.34 6.82 -3.80
N GLU A 87 8.75 5.66 -3.60
CA GLU A 87 7.39 5.37 -4.04
C GLU A 87 6.43 5.49 -2.85
N VAL A 88 5.41 6.33 -3.02
CA VAL A 88 4.32 6.49 -2.05
C VAL A 88 3.02 6.01 -2.68
N MET A 89 2.37 5.09 -2.02
CA MET A 89 1.06 4.56 -2.41
C MET A 89 -0.06 5.22 -1.61
N ARG A 90 -1.25 5.33 -2.21
CA ARG A 90 -2.46 5.85 -1.57
C ARG A 90 -3.70 5.07 -1.95
N SER A 91 -4.65 4.96 -1.01
CA SER A 91 -6.01 4.54 -1.30
C SER A 91 -6.85 5.73 -1.79
N GLY A 92 -7.83 5.45 -2.65
CA GLY A 92 -8.84 6.43 -3.05
C GLY A 92 -8.53 7.28 -4.28
N THR A 93 -9.46 8.17 -4.64
CA THR A 93 -9.51 8.90 -5.92
C THR A 93 -9.03 10.34 -5.85
N SER A 94 -8.77 10.92 -4.67
CA SER A 94 -8.35 12.32 -4.53
C SER A 94 -7.11 12.63 -5.38
N THR A 95 -6.97 13.87 -5.83
CA THR A 95 -5.80 14.34 -6.57
C THR A 95 -4.71 14.94 -5.67
N SER A 96 -4.98 15.06 -4.37
CA SER A 96 -4.03 15.65 -3.43
C SER A 96 -2.76 14.81 -3.32
N VAL A 97 -1.64 15.46 -3.52
CA VAL A 97 -0.30 14.87 -3.59
C VAL A 97 0.38 15.00 -2.23
N PRO A 98 0.94 13.92 -1.65
CA PRO A 98 1.75 14.04 -0.45
C PRO A 98 3.06 14.77 -0.73
N GLU A 99 3.51 15.57 0.20
CA GLU A 99 4.89 16.07 0.18
C GLU A 99 5.81 14.99 0.73
N VAL A 100 6.98 14.84 0.14
CA VAL A 100 8.00 13.89 0.59
C VAL A 100 9.25 14.63 1.01
N TYR A 101 9.71 14.37 2.22
CA TYR A 101 10.92 14.90 2.85
C TYR A 101 11.95 13.80 2.98
N LEU A 102 13.16 14.07 2.60
CA LEU A 102 14.25 13.11 2.63
C LEU A 102 15.27 13.48 3.70
N PHE A 103 15.57 12.53 4.56
CA PHE A 103 16.58 12.65 5.60
C PHE A 103 17.65 11.60 5.41
N ALA A 104 18.89 11.95 5.73
CA ALA A 104 19.99 11.01 5.70
C ALA A 104 21.12 11.41 6.66
N ASP A 105 22.15 10.61 6.65
CA ASP A 105 23.41 10.85 7.32
C ASP A 105 23.99 12.21 6.90
N PRO A 106 24.59 12.99 7.82
CA PRO A 106 25.14 14.32 7.54
C PRO A 106 26.18 14.35 6.41
N ARG A 107 26.82 13.24 6.09
CA ARG A 107 27.74 13.13 4.95
C ARG A 107 27.10 13.37 3.58
N ALA A 108 25.80 13.19 3.48
CA ALA A 108 25.06 13.46 2.25
C ALA A 108 24.62 14.92 2.14
N GLY A 109 24.71 15.69 3.21
CA GLY A 109 24.31 17.09 3.25
C GLY A 109 25.38 18.03 2.71
N SER A 110 24.93 19.14 2.13
CA SER A 110 25.79 20.26 1.75
C SER A 110 25.41 21.45 2.63
N PRO A 111 26.24 21.81 3.63
CA PRO A 111 25.90 22.93 4.49
C PRO A 111 25.94 24.24 3.70
N THR A 112 24.98 25.13 4.00
CA THR A 112 24.83 26.42 3.37
C THR A 112 25.60 27.51 4.15
N ASP A 113 25.85 27.28 5.43
CA ASP A 113 26.49 28.23 6.32
C ASP A 113 27.98 27.89 6.53
N ASN A 114 28.81 28.91 6.67
CA ASN A 114 30.24 28.73 6.90
C ASN A 114 30.60 28.55 8.40
N TYR A 115 29.67 28.85 9.30
CA TYR A 115 29.84 28.76 10.75
C TYR A 115 28.91 27.75 11.37
N GLY A 116 29.45 26.92 12.26
CA GLY A 116 28.64 25.95 12.98
C GLY A 116 29.49 24.98 13.79
N MET A 117 28.81 24.14 14.57
CA MET A 117 29.42 23.08 15.34
C MET A 117 29.35 21.78 14.56
N ILE A 118 30.48 21.10 14.47
CA ILE A 118 30.55 19.75 13.89
C ILE A 118 30.98 18.79 14.99
N VAL A 119 30.28 17.68 15.14
CA VAL A 119 30.66 16.59 16.04
C VAL A 119 31.08 15.39 15.18
N TYR A 120 32.25 14.86 15.50
CA TYR A 120 32.82 13.71 14.83
C TYR A 120 32.71 12.47 15.70
N LYS A 121 32.58 11.32 15.07
CA LYS A 121 32.74 10.00 15.69
C LYS A 121 34.21 9.69 15.90
N SER A 122 34.49 8.62 16.65
CA SER A 122 35.84 8.12 16.87
C SER A 122 36.56 7.70 15.56
N ASP A 123 35.80 7.34 14.52
CA ASP A 123 36.32 6.99 13.20
C ASP A 123 36.55 8.20 12.28
N GLY A 124 36.38 9.42 12.80
CA GLY A 124 36.53 10.68 12.07
C GLY A 124 35.35 11.07 11.20
N THR A 125 34.28 10.24 11.11
CA THR A 125 33.10 10.59 10.35
C THR A 125 32.20 11.56 11.11
N THR A 126 31.51 12.46 10.39
CA THR A 126 30.57 13.42 10.99
C THR A 126 29.39 12.69 11.62
N SER A 127 29.17 12.94 12.92
CA SER A 127 27.97 12.50 13.64
C SER A 127 26.85 13.55 13.59
N PHE A 128 27.23 14.82 13.71
CA PHE A 128 26.31 15.96 13.71
C PHE A 128 26.99 17.17 13.06
N ASP A 129 26.21 17.95 12.33
CA ASP A 129 26.58 19.23 11.75
C ASP A 129 25.46 20.24 11.96
N SER A 130 25.68 21.26 12.81
CA SER A 130 24.66 22.26 13.13
C SER A 130 24.27 23.16 11.95
N ARG A 131 25.07 23.17 10.88
CA ARG A 131 24.77 23.90 9.65
C ARG A 131 23.75 23.21 8.77
N LEU A 132 23.45 21.93 9.05
CA LEU A 132 22.38 21.17 8.44
C LEU A 132 21.15 21.19 9.34
N LYS A 133 19.96 21.07 8.80
CA LYS A 133 18.71 20.98 9.58
C LYS A 133 18.56 19.55 10.14
N PRO A 134 18.79 19.29 11.43
CA PRO A 134 18.69 17.94 11.98
C PRO A 134 17.24 17.45 12.00
N LEU A 135 17.04 16.13 11.83
CA LEU A 135 15.76 15.50 12.06
C LEU A 135 15.38 15.63 13.54
N THR A 136 14.25 16.24 13.79
CA THR A 136 13.65 16.29 15.12
C THR A 136 12.47 15.34 15.16
N VAL A 137 12.63 14.21 15.84
CA VAL A 137 11.53 13.26 16.09
C VAL A 137 10.66 13.86 17.18
N THR A 138 9.38 14.03 16.90
CA THR A 138 8.38 14.53 17.86
C THR A 138 7.59 13.40 18.50
N GLY A 139 7.65 12.19 17.95
CA GLY A 139 7.02 11.00 18.50
C GLY A 139 7.31 9.75 17.68
N GLY A 140 7.01 8.63 18.30
CA GLY A 140 7.02 7.31 17.67
C GLY A 140 5.79 6.55 18.13
N GLN A 141 5.11 5.87 17.21
CA GLN A 141 3.93 5.07 17.52
C GLN A 141 4.06 3.68 16.91
N ALA A 142 4.06 2.65 17.76
CA ALA A 142 3.87 1.29 17.29
C ALA A 142 2.43 1.15 16.79
N VAL A 143 2.27 0.70 15.56
CA VAL A 143 0.96 0.50 14.94
C VAL A 143 0.78 -0.94 14.52
N SER A 144 -0.41 -1.45 14.73
CA SER A 144 -0.90 -2.72 14.18
C SER A 144 -2.08 -2.43 13.24
N HIS A 145 -2.24 -3.28 12.25
CA HIS A 145 -3.38 -3.19 11.33
C HIS A 145 -4.47 -4.18 11.79
N PRO A 146 -5.75 -3.88 11.52
CA PRO A 146 -6.82 -4.84 11.77
C PRO A 146 -6.53 -6.16 11.06
N THR A 147 -6.88 -7.28 11.70
CA THR A 147 -6.74 -8.62 11.09
C THR A 147 -7.65 -8.79 9.88
N ASN A 148 -8.74 -8.05 9.83
CA ASN A 148 -9.66 -8.01 8.70
C ASN A 148 -9.63 -6.60 8.08
N PRO A 149 -9.29 -6.45 6.79
CA PRO A 149 -9.36 -5.16 6.11
C PRO A 149 -10.79 -4.59 6.05
N LYS A 150 -11.80 -5.46 6.05
CA LYS A 150 -13.21 -5.07 5.96
C LYS A 150 -14.04 -5.82 6.99
N SER A 151 -15.08 -5.14 7.53
CA SER A 151 -16.00 -5.70 8.54
C SER A 151 -16.84 -6.85 7.99
N SER A 152 -17.27 -6.74 6.73
CA SER A 152 -18.02 -7.77 6.03
C SER A 152 -17.78 -7.71 4.53
N TYR A 153 -17.77 -8.86 3.89
CA TYR A 153 -17.72 -9.00 2.42
C TYR A 153 -19.09 -9.37 1.91
N SER A 154 -19.49 -8.77 0.80
CA SER A 154 -20.76 -9.04 0.13
C SER A 154 -20.51 -9.59 -1.26
N SER A 155 -21.35 -10.52 -1.70
CA SER A 155 -21.39 -10.97 -3.09
C SER A 155 -22.26 -10.08 -4.00
N SER A 156 -22.88 -9.05 -3.45
CA SER A 156 -23.72 -8.14 -4.23
C SER A 156 -22.95 -7.49 -5.38
N GLY A 157 -23.49 -7.60 -6.59
CA GLY A 157 -22.85 -7.08 -7.81
C GLY A 157 -21.71 -7.94 -8.36
N LEU A 158 -21.40 -9.08 -7.73
CA LEU A 158 -20.46 -10.07 -8.23
C LEU A 158 -21.21 -11.30 -8.70
N THR A 159 -20.77 -11.90 -9.80
CA THR A 159 -21.32 -13.18 -10.30
C THR A 159 -20.19 -14.12 -10.65
N ALA A 160 -20.42 -15.43 -10.52
CA ALA A 160 -19.44 -16.43 -10.94
C ALA A 160 -19.25 -16.41 -12.46
N LYS A 161 -20.31 -16.16 -13.20
CA LYS A 161 -20.34 -16.17 -14.66
C LYS A 161 -19.46 -15.07 -15.28
N TYR A 162 -19.44 -13.85 -14.74
CA TYR A 162 -18.69 -12.75 -15.34
C TYR A 162 -17.16 -12.88 -15.16
N CYS A 163 -16.71 -13.44 -14.07
CA CYS A 163 -15.29 -13.75 -13.90
C CYS A 163 -14.86 -14.86 -14.89
N GLY A 164 -15.77 -15.78 -15.20
CA GLY A 164 -15.49 -16.96 -16.03
C GLY A 164 -16.06 -16.92 -17.44
N SER A 165 -16.53 -15.78 -17.95
CA SER A 165 -17.10 -15.69 -19.29
C SER A 165 -16.07 -16.07 -20.36
N ILE A 166 -16.26 -17.25 -20.98
CA ILE A 166 -15.37 -17.82 -22.01
C ILE A 166 -15.44 -17.02 -23.32
N GLN A 167 -16.49 -16.25 -23.54
CA GLN A 167 -16.74 -15.61 -24.83
C GLN A 167 -16.10 -14.25 -25.01
N ASN A 168 -15.66 -13.60 -23.94
CA ASN A 168 -14.98 -12.32 -24.03
C ASN A 168 -13.76 -12.33 -23.13
N TYR A 169 -12.60 -12.50 -23.73
CA TYR A 169 -11.30 -12.11 -23.17
C TYR A 169 -11.23 -10.58 -22.96
N ASP A 170 -12.35 -9.96 -22.70
CA ASP A 170 -12.39 -8.56 -22.35
C ASP A 170 -11.92 -8.41 -20.90
N THR A 171 -10.63 -8.18 -20.77
CA THR A 171 -9.97 -7.82 -19.51
C THR A 171 -10.53 -6.52 -18.92
N SER A 172 -11.50 -5.91 -19.59
CA SER A 172 -12.19 -4.68 -19.18
C SER A 172 -13.45 -4.92 -18.34
N VAL A 173 -13.84 -6.16 -18.02
CA VAL A 173 -14.94 -6.39 -17.07
C VAL A 173 -14.52 -5.90 -15.70
N GLU A 174 -14.84 -4.66 -15.45
CA GLU A 174 -14.70 -3.98 -14.18
C GLU A 174 -15.77 -4.50 -13.21
N TYR A 175 -15.43 -5.51 -12.44
CA TYR A 175 -16.29 -5.89 -11.32
C TYR A 175 -16.20 -4.83 -10.21
N ASP A 176 -17.33 -4.59 -9.58
CA ASP A 176 -17.45 -3.60 -8.52
C ASP A 176 -16.54 -3.95 -7.33
N ILE A 177 -15.48 -3.15 -7.13
CA ILE A 177 -14.54 -3.31 -6.01
C ILE A 177 -15.09 -2.82 -4.68
N SER A 178 -16.30 -2.22 -4.66
CA SER A 178 -16.89 -1.69 -3.41
C SER A 178 -16.93 -2.75 -2.32
N ASN A 179 -17.07 -4.02 -2.73
CA ASN A 179 -17.07 -5.18 -1.85
C ASN A 179 -15.73 -5.42 -1.15
N PHE A 180 -14.63 -4.88 -1.69
CA PHE A 180 -13.28 -5.05 -1.15
C PHE A 180 -12.69 -3.76 -0.57
N ILE A 181 -13.39 -2.61 -0.66
CA ILE A 181 -12.90 -1.36 -0.07
C ILE A 181 -12.74 -1.54 1.44
N PRO A 182 -11.53 -1.32 1.99
CA PRO A 182 -11.30 -1.53 3.42
C PRO A 182 -12.03 -0.47 4.24
N ASP A 183 -12.66 -0.90 5.33
CA ASP A 183 -13.37 -0.04 6.28
C ASP A 183 -12.82 -0.14 7.71
N GLN A 184 -11.93 -1.10 7.97
CA GLN A 184 -11.37 -1.35 9.29
C GLN A 184 -10.06 -0.60 9.50
N TYR A 185 -9.89 -0.04 10.69
CA TYR A 185 -8.66 0.64 11.10
C TYR A 185 -8.49 0.60 12.63
N ASN A 186 -7.24 0.67 13.07
CA ASN A 186 -6.89 0.96 14.45
C ASN A 186 -6.56 2.44 14.61
N SER A 187 -6.93 3.04 15.74
CA SER A 187 -6.74 4.47 16.00
C SER A 187 -5.85 4.70 17.22
N TYR A 188 -4.91 5.62 17.08
CA TYR A 188 -3.90 5.94 18.09
C TYR A 188 -3.94 7.45 18.35
N ASN A 189 -4.20 7.84 19.59
CA ASN A 189 -4.17 9.25 20.00
C ASN A 189 -2.71 9.66 20.23
N ILE A 190 -2.27 10.68 19.50
CA ILE A 190 -0.90 11.21 19.61
C ILE A 190 -0.95 12.53 20.35
N SER A 191 -0.36 12.57 21.55
CA SER A 191 -0.20 13.80 22.32
C SER A 191 0.93 14.69 21.77
N GLY A 192 0.87 16.00 22.02
CA GLY A 192 1.95 16.92 21.62
C GLY A 192 2.12 17.07 20.10
N GLN A 193 1.01 17.18 19.38
CA GLN A 193 0.98 17.15 17.92
C GLN A 193 1.76 18.29 17.27
N PRO A 194 2.58 17.97 16.23
CA PRO A 194 3.21 19.02 15.44
C PRO A 194 2.17 19.75 14.55
N SER A 195 2.45 21.00 14.22
CA SER A 195 1.59 21.80 13.34
C SER A 195 1.46 21.24 11.91
N LYS A 196 2.49 20.56 11.44
CA LYS A 196 2.54 19.89 10.15
C LYS A 196 3.18 18.50 10.31
N PRO A 197 2.40 17.48 10.71
CA PRO A 197 2.96 16.16 10.93
C PRO A 197 3.45 15.53 9.61
N ILE A 198 4.64 14.98 9.66
CA ILE A 198 5.21 14.14 8.62
C ILE A 198 5.58 12.78 9.21
N PHE A 199 5.45 11.74 8.42
CA PHE A 199 5.52 10.36 8.88
C PHE A 199 6.55 9.56 8.08
N SER A 200 7.41 8.82 8.76
CA SER A 200 8.14 7.72 8.15
C SER A 200 7.43 6.42 8.47
N TYR A 201 6.87 5.80 7.45
CA TYR A 201 6.16 4.55 7.54
C TYR A 201 6.37 3.73 6.25
N LEU A 202 7.11 2.64 6.37
CA LEU A 202 7.27 1.65 5.30
C LEU A 202 6.22 0.56 5.48
N SER A 203 5.41 0.33 4.45
CA SER A 203 4.36 -0.69 4.49
C SER A 203 4.95 -2.09 4.45
N LEU A 204 4.99 -2.76 5.61
CA LEU A 204 5.36 -4.17 5.75
C LEU A 204 4.14 -5.07 5.98
N ALA A 205 3.01 -4.46 6.43
CA ALA A 205 1.78 -5.20 6.64
C ALA A 205 1.10 -5.53 5.32
N GLN A 206 0.64 -6.76 5.20
CA GLN A 206 -0.03 -7.29 4.01
C GLN A 206 -1.22 -8.15 4.44
N ALA A 207 -2.28 -8.12 3.66
CA ALA A 207 -3.44 -8.99 3.85
C ALA A 207 -4.01 -9.40 2.49
N GLU A 208 -4.58 -10.59 2.45
CA GLU A 208 -5.32 -11.11 1.32
C GLU A 208 -6.73 -11.49 1.75
N ARG A 209 -7.67 -11.31 0.84
CA ARG A 209 -9.05 -11.78 1.03
C ARG A 209 -9.57 -12.42 -0.25
N GLU A 210 -10.23 -13.54 -0.06
CA GLU A 210 -10.89 -14.32 -1.11
C GLU A 210 -12.40 -14.32 -0.89
N LEU A 211 -13.15 -14.22 -1.97
CA LEU A 211 -14.59 -14.47 -2.01
C LEU A 211 -14.88 -15.47 -3.12
N THR A 212 -15.44 -16.62 -2.76
CA THR A 212 -15.81 -17.66 -3.71
C THR A 212 -17.31 -17.57 -4.01
N LEU A 213 -17.64 -17.55 -5.28
CA LEU A 213 -19.02 -17.58 -5.79
C LEU A 213 -19.19 -18.80 -6.67
N SER A 214 -20.37 -19.44 -6.59
CA SER A 214 -20.76 -20.55 -7.45
C SER A 214 -22.17 -20.28 -7.99
N GLU A 215 -22.32 -20.47 -9.28
CA GLU A 215 -23.57 -20.28 -10.01
C GLU A 215 -23.78 -21.43 -10.99
N SER A 216 -25.01 -21.74 -11.29
CA SER A 216 -25.38 -22.67 -12.36
C SER A 216 -26.45 -22.07 -13.25
N GLU A 217 -26.42 -22.42 -14.51
CA GLU A 217 -27.40 -22.00 -15.51
C GLU A 217 -27.76 -23.20 -16.40
N GLU A 218 -29.05 -23.37 -16.66
CA GLU A 218 -29.53 -24.38 -17.56
C GLU A 218 -29.89 -23.76 -18.92
N GLU A 219 -29.45 -24.37 -19.99
CA GLU A 219 -29.71 -23.94 -21.35
C GLU A 219 -30.36 -25.11 -22.10
N CYS A 220 -31.45 -24.81 -22.80
CA CYS A 220 -32.15 -25.76 -23.65
C CYS A 220 -31.89 -25.46 -25.12
N ASP A 221 -31.14 -26.33 -25.79
CA ASP A 221 -30.99 -26.33 -27.24
C ASP A 221 -32.08 -27.17 -27.88
N GLY A 222 -33.32 -26.67 -27.82
CA GLY A 222 -34.48 -27.37 -28.31
C GLY A 222 -35.77 -26.60 -28.05
N VAL A 223 -36.88 -27.31 -27.93
CA VAL A 223 -38.17 -26.71 -27.62
C VAL A 223 -38.49 -26.91 -26.15
N PRO A 224 -38.86 -25.84 -25.41
CA PRO A 224 -39.37 -26.00 -24.06
C PRO A 224 -40.59 -26.90 -24.06
N ASP A 225 -40.67 -27.87 -23.17
CA ASP A 225 -41.78 -28.82 -23.08
C ASP A 225 -43.09 -28.23 -22.50
N GLY A 226 -43.07 -26.96 -22.11
CA GLY A 226 -44.18 -26.23 -21.50
C GLY A 226 -44.35 -26.49 -20.01
N TYR A 227 -43.60 -27.38 -19.42
CA TYR A 227 -43.60 -27.71 -17.97
C TYR A 227 -42.28 -27.39 -17.27
N GLY A 228 -41.39 -26.67 -17.94
CA GLY A 228 -40.09 -26.31 -17.42
C GLY A 228 -38.96 -27.26 -17.79
N GLY A 229 -39.20 -28.26 -18.61
CA GLY A 229 -38.22 -29.17 -19.21
C GLY A 229 -37.82 -28.76 -20.63
N CYS A 230 -36.89 -29.52 -21.21
CA CYS A 230 -36.31 -29.29 -22.53
C CYS A 230 -36.52 -30.53 -23.42
N ILE A 231 -37.10 -30.33 -24.61
CA ILE A 231 -37.16 -31.38 -25.64
C ILE A 231 -35.98 -31.14 -26.59
N GLY A 232 -34.86 -31.79 -26.36
CA GLY A 232 -33.64 -31.63 -27.12
C GLY A 232 -32.40 -31.88 -26.28
N ILE A 233 -31.46 -30.98 -26.36
CA ILE A 233 -30.23 -31.03 -25.58
C ILE A 233 -30.38 -30.08 -24.41
N GLN A 234 -30.32 -30.60 -23.20
CA GLN A 234 -30.21 -29.78 -21.99
C GLN A 234 -28.74 -29.69 -21.59
N ARG A 235 -28.27 -28.47 -21.37
CA ARG A 235 -26.94 -28.21 -20.86
C ARG A 235 -27.05 -27.50 -19.53
N THR A 236 -26.29 -27.97 -18.55
CA THR A 236 -26.14 -27.28 -17.27
C THR A 236 -24.70 -26.79 -17.15
N TYR A 237 -24.58 -25.53 -16.97
CA TYR A 237 -23.30 -24.86 -16.78
C TYR A 237 -23.09 -24.56 -15.32
N TYR A 238 -21.91 -24.88 -14.80
CA TYR A 238 -21.51 -24.60 -13.44
C TYR A 238 -20.27 -23.69 -13.48
N TRP A 239 -20.36 -22.55 -12.86
CA TRP A 239 -19.24 -21.64 -12.70
C TRP A 239 -18.86 -21.52 -11.24
N THR A 240 -17.58 -21.55 -10.95
CA THR A 240 -17.04 -21.18 -9.65
C THR A 240 -15.97 -20.15 -9.87
N SER A 241 -16.15 -18.97 -9.28
CA SER A 241 -15.21 -17.86 -9.37
C SER A 241 -14.71 -17.47 -8.00
N LYS A 242 -13.40 -17.24 -7.93
CA LYS A 242 -12.72 -16.78 -6.74
C LYS A 242 -12.22 -15.37 -7.00
N TYR A 243 -12.79 -14.42 -6.29
CA TYR A 243 -12.36 -13.01 -6.30
C TYR A 243 -11.39 -12.77 -5.18
N PHE A 244 -10.30 -12.07 -5.46
CA PHE A 244 -9.26 -11.79 -4.51
C PHE A 244 -8.99 -10.30 -4.41
N ALA A 245 -8.59 -9.85 -3.24
CA ALA A 245 -7.99 -8.54 -3.04
C ALA A 245 -6.76 -8.64 -2.15
N PHE A 246 -5.68 -8.01 -2.58
CA PHE A 246 -4.49 -7.78 -1.77
C PHE A 246 -4.52 -6.41 -1.16
N TYR A 247 -4.07 -6.34 0.08
CA TYR A 247 -4.00 -5.11 0.83
C TYR A 247 -2.57 -4.87 1.33
N ARG A 248 -2.20 -3.61 1.35
CA ARG A 248 -0.99 -3.11 2.01
C ARG A 248 -1.40 -2.24 3.19
N GLY A 249 -0.65 -2.32 4.27
CA GLY A 249 -0.88 -1.44 5.41
C GLY A 249 -0.60 0.01 5.03
N GLY A 250 -1.44 0.91 5.52
CA GLY A 250 -1.30 2.35 5.33
C GLY A 250 -1.67 3.11 6.58
N ILE A 251 -1.22 4.36 6.66
CA ILE A 251 -1.54 5.27 7.75
C ILE A 251 -2.23 6.53 7.22
N ARG A 252 -3.04 7.15 8.07
CA ARG A 252 -3.59 8.48 7.84
C ARG A 252 -3.61 9.29 9.13
N TRP A 253 -3.50 10.60 8.98
CA TRP A 253 -3.67 11.54 10.07
C TRP A 253 -5.06 12.16 10.03
N ASN A 254 -5.73 12.21 11.16
CA ASN A 254 -7.04 12.84 11.28
C ASN A 254 -7.17 13.52 12.64
N ASN A 255 -6.98 14.84 12.67
CA ASN A 255 -7.20 15.69 13.84
C ASN A 255 -6.63 15.11 15.15
N GLY A 256 -5.35 14.79 15.15
CA GLY A 256 -4.69 14.28 16.33
C GLY A 256 -4.67 12.77 16.49
N ASN A 257 -5.37 12.07 15.64
CA ASN A 257 -5.36 10.63 15.64
C ASN A 257 -4.59 10.08 14.45
N LEU A 258 -3.59 9.26 14.72
CA LEU A 258 -2.98 8.42 13.73
C LEU A 258 -3.85 7.16 13.55
N ARG A 259 -4.27 6.88 12.34
CA ARG A 259 -5.03 5.67 12.01
C ARG A 259 -4.19 4.76 11.14
N ALA A 260 -4.13 3.48 11.52
CA ALA A 260 -3.53 2.41 10.72
C ALA A 260 -4.63 1.57 10.10
N GLY A 261 -4.68 1.50 8.80
CA GLY A 261 -5.68 0.78 8.02
C GLY A 261 -5.07 0.18 6.76
N TRP A 262 -5.90 -0.12 5.78
CA TRP A 262 -5.50 -0.87 4.63
C TRP A 262 -5.67 -0.08 3.33
N ILE A 263 -4.80 -0.34 2.39
CA ILE A 263 -4.83 0.14 1.01
C ILE A 263 -5.00 -1.09 0.12
N ILE A 264 -5.98 -1.10 -0.78
CA ILE A 264 -6.08 -2.17 -1.77
C ILE A 264 -4.86 -2.05 -2.70
N ALA A 265 -4.02 -3.06 -2.73
CA ALA A 265 -2.82 -3.08 -3.54
C ALA A 265 -3.07 -3.71 -4.90
N GLU A 266 -3.91 -4.72 -4.93
CA GLU A 266 -4.20 -5.46 -6.15
C GLU A 266 -5.51 -6.23 -6.00
N LYS A 267 -6.11 -6.61 -7.13
CA LYS A 267 -7.25 -7.51 -7.19
C LYS A 267 -7.09 -8.48 -8.35
N GLY A 268 -7.76 -9.60 -8.25
CA GLY A 268 -7.80 -10.61 -9.28
C GLY A 268 -9.02 -11.50 -9.18
N CYS A 269 -9.20 -12.32 -10.18
CA CYS A 269 -10.24 -13.32 -10.20
C CYS A 269 -9.74 -14.58 -10.91
N ASN A 270 -9.96 -15.74 -10.30
CA ASN A 270 -9.77 -17.03 -10.93
C ASN A 270 -11.14 -17.70 -11.08
N TRP A 271 -11.32 -18.48 -12.10
CA TRP A 271 -12.57 -19.19 -12.34
C TRP A 271 -12.33 -20.61 -12.80
N THR A 272 -13.30 -21.45 -12.50
CA THR A 272 -13.44 -22.80 -13.05
C THR A 272 -14.82 -22.92 -13.65
N TYR A 273 -14.92 -23.64 -14.72
CA TYR A 273 -16.14 -23.91 -15.44
C TYR A 273 -16.26 -25.41 -15.67
N TYR A 274 -17.49 -25.89 -15.49
CA TYR A 274 -17.88 -27.25 -15.82
C TYR A 274 -19.21 -27.19 -16.55
N ARG A 275 -19.31 -27.90 -17.67
CA ARG A 275 -20.55 -28.05 -18.44
C ARG A 275 -20.94 -29.51 -18.44
N ASP A 276 -22.13 -29.79 -18.01
CA ASP A 276 -22.79 -31.06 -18.18
C ASP A 276 -23.79 -30.97 -19.35
N THR A 277 -23.87 -31.99 -20.18
CA THR A 277 -24.75 -32.04 -21.35
C THR A 277 -25.54 -33.32 -21.32
N GLU A 278 -26.84 -33.21 -21.14
CA GLU A 278 -27.78 -34.31 -21.26
C GLU A 278 -28.39 -34.32 -22.65
N PHE A 279 -28.21 -35.43 -23.34
CA PHE A 279 -28.96 -35.74 -24.57
C PHE A 279 -30.12 -36.63 -24.21
N LEU A 280 -31.34 -36.27 -24.61
CA LEU A 280 -32.53 -37.09 -24.37
C LEU A 280 -32.31 -38.51 -24.90
N GLY A 281 -31.93 -39.42 -24.01
CA GLY A 281 -31.85 -40.85 -24.25
C GLY A 281 -30.58 -41.40 -24.90
N ILE A 282 -29.54 -40.60 -25.17
CA ILE A 282 -28.37 -41.05 -25.97
C ILE A 282 -27.02 -40.85 -25.28
N GLY A 283 -26.96 -40.23 -24.13
CA GLY A 283 -25.70 -40.10 -23.41
C GLY A 283 -25.46 -38.72 -22.79
N THR A 284 -24.45 -38.65 -21.93
CA THR A 284 -24.00 -37.44 -21.27
C THR A 284 -22.61 -37.07 -21.77
N GLY A 285 -22.39 -35.78 -22.00
CA GLY A 285 -21.07 -35.22 -22.30
C GLY A 285 -20.70 -34.22 -21.24
N SER A 286 -19.42 -34.11 -20.94
CA SER A 286 -18.91 -33.07 -20.04
C SER A 286 -17.73 -32.32 -20.63
N ASP A 287 -17.63 -31.03 -20.32
CA ASP A 287 -16.53 -30.17 -20.71
C ASP A 287 -16.17 -29.27 -19.53
N SER A 288 -14.89 -28.89 -19.42
CA SER A 288 -14.45 -28.07 -18.31
C SER A 288 -13.34 -27.10 -18.74
N GLY A 289 -13.27 -25.97 -18.11
CA GLY A 289 -12.24 -24.99 -18.36
C GLY A 289 -11.84 -24.26 -17.08
N THR A 290 -10.65 -23.72 -17.10
CA THR A 290 -10.13 -22.89 -16.02
C THR A 290 -9.45 -21.66 -16.59
N GLY A 291 -9.52 -20.54 -15.88
CA GLY A 291 -8.83 -19.32 -16.30
C GLY A 291 -8.77 -18.31 -15.16
N GLY A 292 -8.14 -17.19 -15.41
CA GLY A 292 -8.05 -16.10 -14.47
C GLY A 292 -6.86 -15.19 -14.76
N ASN A 293 -6.82 -14.03 -14.14
CA ASN A 293 -5.76 -13.05 -14.22
C ASN A 293 -5.12 -12.83 -12.84
N TRP A 294 -4.76 -13.91 -12.18
CA TRP A 294 -4.17 -13.84 -10.86
C TRP A 294 -2.66 -13.67 -10.95
N PRO A 295 -2.09 -12.52 -10.55
CA PRO A 295 -0.66 -12.27 -10.70
C PRO A 295 0.22 -12.85 -9.58
N TYR A 296 -0.38 -13.30 -8.45
CA TYR A 296 0.39 -13.76 -7.31
C TYR A 296 -0.12 -15.06 -6.71
N SER A 297 0.82 -15.89 -6.25
CA SER A 297 0.54 -17.12 -5.51
C SER A 297 0.74 -16.89 -4.01
N ASN A 298 -0.29 -17.17 -3.22
CA ASN A 298 -0.25 -17.42 -1.77
C ASN A 298 0.64 -16.47 -0.93
N GLU A 299 0.31 -15.19 -0.85
CA GLU A 299 0.89 -14.36 0.18
C GLU A 299 0.06 -14.46 1.47
N THR A 300 0.73 -14.87 2.54
CA THR A 300 0.16 -14.97 3.88
C THR A 300 -0.13 -13.58 4.47
N ILE A 301 -1.22 -13.46 5.22
CA ILE A 301 -1.52 -12.26 6.00
C ILE A 301 -0.36 -12.02 6.98
N ASN A 302 0.30 -10.88 6.83
CA ASN A 302 1.32 -10.41 7.74
C ASN A 302 0.84 -9.10 8.38
N THR A 303 0.39 -9.19 9.63
CA THR A 303 -0.02 -8.04 10.45
C THR A 303 1.15 -7.47 11.24
N ALA A 304 2.35 -7.49 10.69
CA ALA A 304 3.56 -7.04 11.38
C ALA A 304 3.33 -5.71 12.11
N ASN A 305 3.76 -5.67 13.37
CA ASN A 305 3.79 -4.45 14.13
C ASN A 305 4.84 -3.52 13.50
N ASN A 306 4.41 -2.37 13.03
CA ASN A 306 5.26 -1.35 12.43
C ASN A 306 5.38 -0.16 13.37
N THR A 307 6.53 0.48 13.36
CA THR A 307 6.70 1.77 14.04
C THR A 307 6.58 2.91 13.04
N VAL A 308 5.68 3.85 13.34
CA VAL A 308 5.58 5.13 12.64
C VAL A 308 6.44 6.14 13.38
N ILE A 309 7.40 6.75 12.71
CA ILE A 309 8.17 7.86 13.25
C ILE A 309 7.48 9.16 12.82
N ILE A 310 7.30 10.08 13.77
CA ILE A 310 6.59 11.35 13.57
C ILE A 310 7.56 12.50 13.74
N SER A 311 7.50 13.47 12.83
CA SER A 311 8.26 14.69 12.88
C SER A 311 7.41 15.90 12.47
N ASN A 312 7.93 17.11 12.61
CA ASN A 312 7.26 18.35 12.21
C ASN A 312 7.83 18.90 10.90
N GLY A 313 7.09 18.72 9.81
CA GLY A 313 7.47 19.17 8.47
C GLY A 313 7.64 20.68 8.35
N ALA A 314 6.93 21.47 9.18
CA ALA A 314 7.05 22.94 9.15
C ALA A 314 8.48 23.45 9.48
N LYS A 315 9.32 22.62 10.09
CA LYS A 315 10.76 22.97 10.34
C LYS A 315 11.62 22.89 9.08
N TYR A 316 11.13 22.23 8.03
CA TYR A 316 11.89 21.91 6.82
C TYR A 316 11.30 22.55 5.55
N ASP A 317 10.27 23.34 5.72
CA ASP A 317 9.67 24.17 4.67
C ASP A 317 10.53 25.37 4.28
#